data_729c90f22dd219c410ec3c167677b101
#
_entry.id   729c90f22dd219c410ec3c167677b101
#
_cell.length_a   1.000
_cell.length_b   1.000
_cell.length_c   1.000
_cell.angle_alpha   90.00
_cell.angle_beta   90.00
_cell.angle_gamma   90.00
#
_symmetry.space_group_name_H-M   'P 1'
#
loop_
_entity.id
_entity.type
_entity.pdbx_description
1 polymer ?
#
loop_
_entity_poly.entity_id
_entity_poly.type
_entity_poly.pdbx_seq_one_letter_code
_entity_poly.pdbx_strand_id
1 'polypeptide(L)'
;MRVSRMNSKIQRTSLQSEIIRYIQNYIQENGLKPGDRLPSQEKLIEMMGVSRTSLREAMKTLEARNVLEAKNGKGLYVGSQEVNDLLRLIDFAKEKELLLDTLEVRKILEREILRMVIHSATRELSLIHI
;
A
#
# COMPACT_ATOMS: atom_id res chain seq x y z
N MET A 1 35.70 3.20 -4.07
CA MET A 1 34.93 3.27 -2.82
C MET A 1 33.53 3.87 -2.95
N ARG A 2 33.34 4.92 -3.76
CA ARG A 2 31.98 5.51 -3.98
C ARG A 2 31.02 4.58 -4.72
N VAL A 3 31.51 3.77 -5.65
CA VAL A 3 30.69 2.86 -6.47
C VAL A 3 30.12 1.71 -5.67
N SER A 4 30.85 1.16 -4.69
CA SER A 4 30.36 0.05 -3.86
C SER A 4 29.25 0.47 -2.86
N ARG A 5 29.29 1.74 -2.39
CA ARG A 5 28.23 2.28 -1.53
C ARG A 5 26.94 2.56 -2.31
N MET A 6 27.07 3.03 -3.54
CA MET A 6 25.90 3.24 -4.43
C MET A 6 25.27 1.92 -4.83
N ASN A 7 26.06 0.90 -5.13
CA ASN A 7 25.56 -0.43 -5.46
C ASN A 7 24.83 -1.09 -4.30
N SER A 8 25.29 -0.92 -3.05
CA SER A 8 24.61 -1.49 -1.88
C SER A 8 23.27 -0.79 -1.61
N LYS A 9 23.15 0.53 -1.84
CA LYS A 9 21.87 1.25 -1.74
C LYS A 9 20.88 0.81 -2.81
N ILE A 10 21.33 0.66 -4.04
CA ILE A 10 20.49 0.20 -5.16
C ILE A 10 20.03 -1.24 -4.92
N GLN A 11 20.91 -2.11 -4.42
CA GLN A 11 20.56 -3.49 -4.08
C GLN A 11 19.56 -3.57 -2.94
N ARG A 12 19.66 -2.74 -1.91
CA ARG A 12 18.69 -2.68 -0.81
C ARG A 12 17.32 -2.23 -1.29
N THR A 13 17.26 -1.19 -2.12
CA THR A 13 15.99 -0.70 -2.71
C THR A 13 15.37 -1.75 -3.61
N SER A 14 16.17 -2.46 -4.41
CA SER A 14 15.72 -3.54 -5.27
C SER A 14 15.19 -4.72 -4.47
N LEU A 15 15.88 -5.13 -3.41
CA LEU A 15 15.45 -6.20 -2.52
C LEU A 15 14.14 -5.84 -1.80
N GLN A 16 14.04 -4.62 -1.30
CA GLN A 16 12.81 -4.14 -0.66
C GLN A 16 11.63 -4.17 -1.63
N SER A 17 11.84 -3.74 -2.88
CA SER A 17 10.82 -3.79 -3.93
C SER A 17 10.40 -5.23 -4.25
N GLU A 18 11.34 -6.16 -4.27
CA GLU A 18 11.05 -7.58 -4.49
C GLU A 18 10.23 -8.18 -3.36
N ILE A 19 10.56 -7.85 -2.11
CA ILE A 19 9.80 -8.30 -0.94
C ILE A 19 8.36 -7.77 -0.99
N ILE A 20 8.20 -6.49 -1.29
CA ILE A 20 6.88 -5.85 -1.42
C ILE A 20 6.06 -6.54 -2.50
N ARG A 21 6.66 -6.78 -3.66
CA ARG A 21 6.01 -7.48 -4.78
C ARG A 21 5.61 -8.90 -4.40
N TYR A 22 6.47 -9.62 -3.70
CA TYR A 22 6.18 -10.98 -3.25
C TYR A 22 4.96 -11.01 -2.33
N ILE A 23 4.89 -10.11 -1.36
CA ILE A 23 3.76 -10.04 -0.43
C ILE A 23 2.47 -9.65 -1.15
N GLN A 24 2.53 -8.69 -2.05
CA GLN A 24 1.37 -8.29 -2.87
C GLN A 24 0.87 -9.43 -3.75
N ASN A 25 1.79 -10.16 -4.39
CA ASN A 25 1.44 -11.33 -5.19
C ASN A 25 0.87 -12.45 -4.33
N TYR A 26 1.41 -12.66 -3.15
CA TYR A 26 0.89 -13.65 -2.20
C TYR A 26 -0.57 -13.36 -1.84
N ILE A 27 -0.87 -12.12 -1.53
CA ILE A 27 -2.24 -11.68 -1.22
C ILE A 27 -3.17 -11.94 -2.40
N GLN A 28 -2.73 -11.59 -3.60
CA GLN A 28 -3.52 -11.73 -4.81
C GLN A 28 -3.72 -13.20 -5.22
N GLU A 29 -2.67 -13.99 -5.22
CA GLU A 29 -2.72 -15.41 -5.61
C GLU A 29 -3.56 -16.26 -4.66
N ASN A 30 -3.55 -15.95 -3.37
CA ASN A 30 -4.33 -16.65 -2.37
C ASN A 30 -5.73 -16.06 -2.17
N GLY A 31 -6.09 -15.03 -2.93
CA GLY A 31 -7.39 -14.37 -2.86
C GLY A 31 -7.70 -13.80 -1.50
N LEU A 32 -6.70 -13.30 -0.79
CA LEU A 32 -6.88 -12.73 0.54
C LEU A 32 -7.63 -11.40 0.47
N LYS A 33 -8.60 -11.25 1.34
CA LYS A 33 -9.44 -10.06 1.46
C LYS A 33 -8.97 -9.20 2.62
N PRO A 34 -9.37 -7.91 2.66
CA PRO A 34 -9.08 -7.06 3.83
C PRO A 34 -9.54 -7.74 5.13
N GLY A 35 -8.66 -7.75 6.12
CA GLY A 35 -8.87 -8.43 7.39
C GLY A 35 -8.42 -9.87 7.46
N ASP A 36 -8.08 -10.49 6.33
CA ASP A 36 -7.56 -11.86 6.31
C ASP A 36 -6.14 -11.91 6.87
N ARG A 37 -5.82 -13.01 7.51
CA ARG A 37 -4.53 -13.20 8.16
C ARG A 37 -3.45 -13.59 7.16
N LEU A 38 -2.29 -12.96 7.30
CA LEU A 38 -1.08 -13.29 6.57
C LEU A 38 -0.18 -14.23 7.38
N PRO A 39 0.77 -14.92 6.73
CA PRO A 39 1.78 -15.69 7.45
C PRO A 39 2.56 -14.79 8.42
N SER A 40 3.08 -15.39 9.49
CA SER A 40 3.92 -14.66 10.46
C SER A 40 5.21 -14.14 9.80
N GLN A 41 5.83 -13.16 10.44
CA GLN A 41 7.12 -12.62 9.97
C GLN A 41 8.16 -13.72 9.81
N GLU A 42 8.24 -14.63 10.79
CA GLU A 42 9.18 -15.74 10.76
C GLU A 42 8.94 -16.66 9.57
N LYS A 43 7.69 -16.95 9.28
CA LYS A 43 7.32 -17.78 8.14
C LYS A 43 7.62 -17.08 6.81
N LEU A 44 7.37 -15.77 6.71
CA LEU A 44 7.72 -14.98 5.54
C LEU A 44 9.22 -14.94 5.30
N ILE A 45 10.02 -14.81 6.36
CA ILE A 45 11.49 -14.88 6.28
C ILE A 45 11.93 -16.23 5.72
N GLU A 46 11.34 -17.31 6.22
CA GLU A 46 11.62 -18.67 5.75
C GLU A 46 11.24 -18.86 4.28
N MET A 47 10.05 -18.39 3.89
CA MET A 47 9.55 -18.53 2.53
C MET A 47 10.35 -17.72 1.51
N MET A 48 10.80 -16.52 1.87
CA MET A 48 11.51 -15.61 0.97
C MET A 48 13.04 -15.74 1.06
N GLY A 49 13.55 -16.28 2.14
CA GLY A 49 15.00 -16.36 2.36
C GLY A 49 15.66 -15.00 2.56
N VAL A 50 14.95 -14.04 3.15
CA VAL A 50 15.46 -12.68 3.39
C VAL A 50 15.77 -12.46 4.87
N SER A 51 16.53 -11.40 5.17
CA SER A 51 16.83 -11.04 6.55
C SER A 51 15.62 -10.42 7.24
N ARG A 52 15.59 -10.52 8.56
CA ARG A 52 14.53 -9.91 9.38
C ARG A 52 14.49 -8.38 9.20
N THR A 53 15.64 -7.74 9.10
CA THR A 53 15.76 -6.30 8.89
C THR A 53 15.15 -5.87 7.55
N SER A 54 15.47 -6.59 6.48
CA SER A 54 14.94 -6.32 5.14
C SER A 54 13.42 -6.49 5.10
N LEU A 55 12.90 -7.54 5.74
CA LEU A 55 11.46 -7.76 5.83
C LEU A 55 10.78 -6.64 6.61
N ARG A 56 11.32 -6.22 7.74
CA ARG A 56 10.77 -5.13 8.55
C ARG A 56 10.68 -3.82 7.78
N GLU A 57 11.72 -3.47 7.02
CA GLU A 57 11.72 -2.26 6.20
C GLU A 57 10.62 -2.31 5.13
N ALA A 58 10.48 -3.45 4.46
CA ALA A 58 9.42 -3.64 3.47
C ALA A 58 8.03 -3.59 4.12
N MET A 59 7.88 -4.18 5.30
CA MET A 59 6.62 -4.16 6.04
C MET A 59 6.22 -2.75 6.46
N LYS A 60 7.17 -1.93 6.91
CA LYS A 60 6.90 -0.52 7.23
C LYS A 60 6.31 0.23 6.04
N THR A 61 6.86 0.00 4.85
CA THR A 61 6.34 0.59 3.62
C THR A 61 4.93 0.10 3.32
N LEU A 62 4.68 -1.20 3.46
CA LEU A 62 3.36 -1.78 3.22
C LEU A 62 2.33 -1.32 4.25
N GLU A 63 2.72 -1.17 5.51
CA GLU A 63 1.86 -0.62 6.55
C GLU A 63 1.53 0.86 6.28
N ALA A 64 2.52 1.65 5.87
CA ALA A 64 2.32 3.05 5.50
C ALA A 64 1.35 3.21 4.33
N ARG A 65 1.35 2.25 3.40
CA ARG A 65 0.42 2.20 2.26
C ARG A 65 -0.91 1.52 2.61
N ASN A 66 -1.08 1.09 3.84
CA ASN A 66 -2.24 0.37 4.33
C ASN A 66 -2.55 -0.94 3.57
N VAL A 67 -1.53 -1.55 2.99
CA VAL A 67 -1.61 -2.90 2.40
C VAL A 67 -1.62 -3.97 3.48
N LEU A 68 -0.87 -3.73 4.56
CA LEU A 68 -0.79 -4.60 5.73
C LEU A 68 -1.21 -3.84 6.99
N GLU A 69 -1.75 -4.59 7.93
CA GLU A 69 -2.05 -4.10 9.27
C GLU A 69 -1.47 -5.06 10.30
N ALA A 70 -0.57 -4.54 11.14
CA ALA A 70 -0.01 -5.31 12.25
C ALA A 70 -0.87 -5.07 13.50
N LYS A 71 -1.50 -6.12 13.99
CA LYS A 71 -2.23 -6.07 15.25
C LYS A 71 -1.33 -6.58 16.37
N ASN A 72 -1.12 -5.77 17.40
CA ASN A 72 -0.23 -6.08 18.51
C ASN A 72 -0.49 -7.48 19.10
N GLY A 73 0.51 -8.35 18.99
CA GLY A 73 0.48 -9.71 19.54
C GLY A 73 -0.42 -10.69 18.78
N LYS A 74 -1.11 -10.28 17.71
CA LYS A 74 -2.06 -11.13 17.00
C LYS A 74 -1.67 -11.45 15.55
N GLY A 75 -0.54 -10.92 15.06
CA GLY A 75 -0.02 -11.21 13.73
C GLY A 75 -0.27 -10.13 12.69
N LEU A 76 -0.09 -10.51 11.44
CA LEU A 76 -0.24 -9.64 10.28
C LEU A 76 -1.56 -9.91 9.57
N TYR A 77 -2.22 -8.84 9.15
CA TYR A 77 -3.49 -8.91 8.44
C TYR A 77 -3.45 -8.03 7.18
N VAL A 78 -4.25 -8.38 6.21
CA VAL A 78 -4.42 -7.56 5.00
C VAL A 78 -5.15 -6.26 5.39
N GLY A 79 -4.61 -5.13 4.95
CA GLY A 79 -5.16 -3.81 5.23
C GLY A 79 -6.43 -3.50 4.43
N SER A 80 -7.03 -2.35 4.70
CA SER A 80 -8.26 -1.92 4.05
C SER A 80 -8.04 -1.60 2.58
N GLN A 81 -8.83 -2.22 1.73
CA GLN A 81 -8.79 -2.00 0.28
C GLN A 81 -9.19 -0.58 -0.11
N GLU A 82 -10.18 -0.02 0.56
CA GLU A 82 -10.68 1.33 0.28
C GLU A 82 -9.60 2.39 0.48
N VAL A 83 -8.85 2.29 1.57
CA VAL A 83 -7.74 3.20 1.85
C VAL A 83 -6.60 3.00 0.86
N ASN A 84 -6.33 1.76 0.47
CA ASN A 84 -5.33 1.45 -0.55
C ASN A 84 -5.68 2.05 -1.90
N ASP A 85 -6.91 1.94 -2.32
CA ASP A 85 -7.38 2.50 -3.58
C ASP A 85 -7.30 4.03 -3.57
N LEU A 86 -7.64 4.66 -2.45
CA LEU A 86 -7.49 6.10 -2.26
C LEU A 86 -6.03 6.52 -2.32
N LEU A 87 -5.13 5.80 -1.65
CA LEU A 87 -3.69 6.08 -1.68
C LEU A 87 -3.11 5.91 -3.08
N ARG A 88 -3.53 4.90 -3.83
CA ARG A 88 -3.13 4.70 -5.23
C ARG A 88 -3.58 5.86 -6.11
N LEU A 89 -4.78 6.37 -5.90
CA LEU A 89 -5.29 7.54 -6.62
C LEU A 89 -4.45 8.79 -6.32
N ILE A 90 -4.07 9.00 -5.06
CA ILE A 90 -3.21 10.11 -4.64
C ILE A 90 -1.83 10.00 -5.27
N ASP A 91 -1.21 8.82 -5.23
CA ASP A 91 0.10 8.57 -5.83
C ASP A 91 0.05 8.77 -7.36
N PHE A 92 -0.98 8.25 -8.00
CA PHE A 92 -1.21 8.45 -9.43
C PHE A 92 -1.36 9.93 -9.78
N ALA A 93 -2.13 10.68 -9.00
CA ALA A 93 -2.32 12.11 -9.19
C ALA A 93 -1.00 12.87 -9.03
N LYS A 94 -0.17 12.52 -8.05
CA LYS A 94 1.15 13.12 -7.85
C LYS A 94 2.10 12.84 -9.02
N GLU A 95 2.16 11.61 -9.50
CA GLU A 95 3.00 11.24 -10.64
C GLU A 95 2.55 11.92 -11.93
N LYS A 96 1.26 12.10 -12.09
CA LYS A 96 0.66 12.70 -13.29
C LYS A 96 0.55 14.22 -13.21
N GLU A 97 0.70 14.82 -12.05
CA GLU A 97 0.67 16.27 -11.88
C GLU A 97 1.71 16.98 -12.76
N LEU A 98 2.87 16.37 -12.95
CA LEU A 98 3.93 16.87 -13.86
C LEU A 98 3.61 16.67 -15.35
N LEU A 99 2.74 15.73 -15.69
CA LEU A 99 2.39 15.38 -17.07
C LEU A 99 1.05 15.96 -17.51
N LEU A 100 0.16 16.25 -16.55
CA LEU A 100 -1.19 16.75 -16.79
C LEU A 100 -1.27 18.22 -16.37
N ASP A 101 -0.47 19.05 -17.02
CA ASP A 101 -0.50 20.51 -16.85
C ASP A 101 -1.75 21.12 -17.52
N THR A 102 -2.78 20.30 -17.77
CA THR A 102 -4.06 20.75 -18.27
C THR A 102 -5.05 20.86 -17.11
N LEU A 103 -5.47 22.07 -16.85
CA LEU A 103 -6.45 22.44 -15.81
C LEU A 103 -7.72 21.56 -15.84
N GLU A 104 -8.08 21.04 -17.01
CA GLU A 104 -9.30 20.25 -17.21
C GLU A 104 -9.25 18.88 -16.55
N VAL A 105 -8.14 18.15 -16.69
CA VAL A 105 -7.99 16.81 -16.09
C VAL A 105 -7.93 16.91 -14.57
N ARG A 106 -7.27 17.94 -14.05
CA ARG A 106 -7.23 18.22 -12.62
C ARG A 106 -8.63 18.47 -12.07
N LYS A 107 -9.44 19.25 -12.76
CA LYS A 107 -10.83 19.52 -12.39
C LYS A 107 -11.69 18.26 -12.41
N ILE A 108 -11.52 17.37 -13.38
CA ILE A 108 -12.25 16.12 -13.48
C ILE A 108 -11.89 15.21 -12.29
N LEU A 109 -10.62 15.08 -11.95
CA LEU A 109 -10.15 14.26 -10.82
C LEU A 109 -10.67 14.83 -9.49
N GLU A 110 -10.54 16.14 -9.27
CA GLU A 110 -11.04 16.79 -8.07
C GLU A 110 -12.56 16.64 -7.93
N ARG A 111 -13.29 16.74 -9.01
CA ARG A 111 -14.75 16.56 -9.04
C ARG A 111 -15.13 15.13 -8.68
N GLU A 112 -14.43 14.14 -9.19
CA GLU A 112 -14.68 12.73 -8.90
C GLU A 112 -14.40 12.38 -7.45
N ILE A 113 -13.29 12.85 -6.90
CA ILE A 113 -12.95 12.70 -5.49
C ILE A 113 -14.03 13.35 -4.61
N LEU A 114 -14.44 14.57 -4.94
CA LEU A 114 -15.47 15.28 -4.21
C LEU A 114 -16.81 14.54 -4.24
N ARG A 115 -17.17 13.99 -5.40
CA ARG A 115 -18.39 13.17 -5.56
C ARG A 115 -18.36 11.95 -4.66
N MET A 116 -17.25 11.25 -4.60
CA MET A 116 -17.05 10.08 -3.73
C MET A 116 -17.18 10.45 -2.25
N VAL A 117 -16.58 11.57 -1.84
CA VAL A 117 -16.66 12.07 -0.46
C VAL A 117 -18.08 12.47 -0.09
N ILE A 118 -18.78 13.19 -0.96
CA ILE A 118 -20.18 13.60 -0.74
C ILE A 118 -21.09 12.39 -0.66
N HIS A 119 -20.91 11.41 -1.55
CA HIS A 119 -21.70 10.17 -1.54
C HIS A 119 -21.53 9.40 -0.24
N SER A 120 -20.29 9.29 0.24
CA SER A 120 -19.98 8.65 1.52
C SER A 120 -20.59 9.40 2.70
N ALA A 121 -20.48 10.73 2.73
CA ALA A 121 -21.05 11.56 3.78
C ALA A 121 -22.59 11.49 3.79
N THR A 122 -23.23 11.53 2.63
CA THR A 122 -24.69 11.42 2.48
C THR A 122 -25.18 10.06 2.98
N ARG A 123 -24.44 9.00 2.70
CA ARG A 123 -24.74 7.65 3.16
C ARG A 123 -24.70 7.55 4.68
N GLU A 124 -23.68 8.13 5.32
CA GLU A 124 -23.58 8.17 6.79
C GLU A 124 -24.70 8.98 7.42
N LEU A 125 -25.03 10.15 6.87
CA LEU A 125 -26.12 10.98 7.32
C LEU A 125 -27.47 10.29 7.17
N SER A 126 -27.67 9.54 6.10
CA SER A 126 -28.88 8.73 5.89
C SER A 126 -29.03 7.63 6.95
N LEU A 127 -27.93 7.03 7.39
CA LEU A 127 -27.94 6.03 8.46
C LEU A 127 -28.23 6.63 9.84
N ILE A 128 -27.85 7.88 10.07
CA ILE A 128 -28.08 8.58 11.34
C ILE A 128 -29.55 9.00 11.49
N HIS A 129 -30.25 9.28 10.39
CA HIS A 129 -31.64 9.70 10.38
C HIS A 129 -32.67 8.55 10.44
N ILE A 130 -32.23 7.34 10.40
CA ILE A 130 -33.07 6.15 10.55
C ILE A 130 -32.99 5.66 12.00
#